data_cf5babdf0e4d088540cac1d4cf85b415
#
_entry.id   cf5babdf0e4d088540cac1d4cf85b415
#
_cell.length_a   1.000
_cell.length_b   1.000
_cell.length_c   1.000
_cell.angle_alpha   90.00
_cell.angle_beta   90.00
_cell.angle_gamma   90.00
#
_symmetry.space_group_name_H-M   'P 1'
#
loop_
_entity.id
_entity.type
_entity.pdbx_description
1 polymer ?
#
loop_
_entity_poly.entity_id
_entity_poly.type
_entity_poly.pdbx_seq_one_letter_code
_entity_poly.pdbx_strand_id
1 'polypeptide(L)'
;LVLWSTIGIAVAQPFLLNAWTKVPARWFAIKERATAVGLVTLANLVGTALGMVLTPELTKSLSIPDTQLVYGGVAAFSAILFVVLSRETPPTPPCPSGMEVRALMLDGFKHALTVRSFWLLLLVMFIGMGIFNGITTWVENIIRPRGFTPADAGTLGALMLVGGILGAVVIPPFSDRQRKRVPYLLLGFSLAIPGLIGLTYATSGWLLFVSGFAMGFFLISASPIVMQYAAEITYPTPEGTSNGIIQLCGQVSVVFVYLMEALKNRAGAFTPALLLA
;
A
#
# COMPACT_ATOMS: atom_id res chain seq x y z
N LEU A 1 15.70 19.69 -12.25
CA LEU A 1 16.23 18.34 -11.99
C LEU A 1 15.22 17.50 -11.21
N VAL A 2 14.76 17.94 -10.04
CA VAL A 2 13.82 17.17 -9.17
C VAL A 2 12.57 16.71 -9.92
N LEU A 3 11.92 17.59 -10.69
CA LEU A 3 10.72 17.25 -11.46
C LEU A 3 10.99 16.12 -12.47
N TRP A 4 12.06 16.19 -13.22
CA TRP A 4 12.39 15.18 -14.24
C TRP A 4 12.77 13.83 -13.63
N SER A 5 13.51 13.82 -12.51
CA SER A 5 13.81 12.60 -11.79
C SER A 5 12.55 11.96 -11.18
N THR A 6 11.63 12.76 -10.63
CA THR A 6 10.34 12.28 -10.12
C THR A 6 9.49 11.67 -11.23
N ILE A 7 9.42 12.30 -12.40
CA ILE A 7 8.74 11.73 -13.58
C ILE A 7 9.39 10.41 -13.99
N GLY A 8 10.72 10.35 -14.03
CA GLY A 8 11.44 9.11 -14.35
C GLY A 8 11.11 7.97 -13.39
N ILE A 9 11.09 8.24 -12.08
CA ILE A 9 10.69 7.27 -11.04
C ILE A 9 9.24 6.85 -11.23
N ALA A 10 8.33 7.79 -11.46
CA ALA A 10 6.91 7.52 -11.66
C ALA A 10 6.65 6.62 -12.89
N VAL A 11 7.42 6.78 -13.95
CA VAL A 11 7.36 5.91 -15.13
C VAL A 11 7.94 4.53 -14.85
N ALA A 12 9.02 4.42 -14.07
CA ALA A 12 9.66 3.15 -13.75
C ALA A 12 8.87 2.30 -12.74
N GLN A 13 8.15 2.94 -11.81
CA GLN A 13 7.42 2.27 -10.73
C GLN A 13 6.41 1.22 -11.20
N PRO A 14 5.55 1.44 -12.22
CA PRO A 14 4.61 0.43 -12.70
C PRO A 14 5.30 -0.85 -13.20
N PHE A 15 6.48 -0.74 -13.79
CA PHE A 15 7.24 -1.92 -14.24
C PHE A 15 7.69 -2.78 -13.05
N LEU A 16 8.16 -2.15 -11.97
CA LEU A 16 8.55 -2.85 -10.74
C LEU A 16 7.32 -3.47 -10.05
N LEU A 17 6.21 -2.76 -9.95
CA LEU A 17 4.98 -3.28 -9.35
C LEU A 17 4.42 -4.48 -10.13
N ASN A 18 4.47 -4.45 -11.45
CA ASN A 18 4.08 -5.58 -12.28
C ASN A 18 5.00 -6.81 -12.11
N ALA A 19 6.29 -6.59 -11.80
CA ALA A 19 7.22 -7.69 -11.54
C ALA A 19 6.84 -8.48 -10.27
N TRP A 20 6.17 -7.87 -9.29
CA TRP A 20 5.75 -8.52 -8.03
C TRP A 20 4.84 -9.74 -8.22
N THR A 21 4.04 -9.73 -9.26
CA THR A 21 3.16 -10.86 -9.59
C THR A 21 3.75 -11.73 -10.68
N LYS A 22 4.46 -11.15 -11.66
CA LYS A 22 5.04 -11.85 -12.79
C LYS A 22 6.20 -12.77 -12.38
N VAL A 23 7.08 -12.32 -11.50
CA VAL A 23 8.22 -13.11 -11.01
C VAL A 23 7.74 -14.33 -10.22
N PRO A 24 6.89 -14.20 -9.19
CA PRO A 24 6.33 -15.36 -8.50
C PRO A 24 5.59 -16.34 -9.42
N ALA A 25 4.85 -15.83 -10.40
CA ALA A 25 4.16 -16.70 -11.37
C ALA A 25 5.09 -17.56 -12.22
N ARG A 26 6.30 -17.08 -12.50
CA ARG A 26 7.30 -17.82 -13.28
C ARG A 26 8.19 -18.76 -12.45
N TRP A 27 8.48 -18.39 -11.19
CA TRP A 27 9.47 -19.06 -10.36
C TRP A 27 8.88 -20.04 -9.35
N PHE A 28 7.59 -19.89 -9.00
CA PHE A 28 6.95 -20.66 -7.95
C PHE A 28 5.76 -21.46 -8.47
N ALA A 29 5.55 -22.66 -7.88
CA ALA A 29 4.37 -23.46 -8.14
C ALA A 29 3.10 -22.71 -7.72
N ILE A 30 1.95 -23.03 -8.33
CA ILE A 30 0.66 -22.33 -8.09
C ILE A 30 0.34 -22.21 -6.61
N LYS A 31 0.63 -23.25 -5.80
CA LYS A 31 0.38 -23.28 -4.35
C LYS A 31 1.27 -22.31 -3.54
N GLU A 32 2.41 -21.91 -4.08
CA GLU A 32 3.43 -21.10 -3.40
C GLU A 32 3.43 -19.63 -3.87
N ARG A 33 2.77 -19.34 -4.99
CA ARG A 33 2.74 -18.00 -5.60
C ARG A 33 2.22 -16.93 -4.64
N ALA A 34 1.15 -17.23 -3.90
CA ALA A 34 0.59 -16.30 -2.93
C ALA A 34 1.57 -15.94 -1.82
N THR A 35 2.31 -16.93 -1.31
CA THR A 35 3.35 -16.72 -0.29
C THR A 35 4.49 -15.87 -0.84
N ALA A 36 4.93 -16.13 -2.07
CA ALA A 36 6.00 -15.37 -2.71
C ALA A 36 5.59 -13.89 -2.94
N VAL A 37 4.37 -13.63 -3.42
CA VAL A 37 3.81 -12.27 -3.55
C VAL A 37 3.71 -11.61 -2.17
N GLY A 38 3.26 -12.35 -1.16
CA GLY A 38 3.18 -11.87 0.22
C GLY A 38 4.53 -11.43 0.78
N LEU A 39 5.60 -12.19 0.53
CA LEU A 39 6.97 -11.84 0.93
C LEU A 39 7.49 -10.57 0.26
N VAL A 40 7.22 -10.40 -1.04
CA VAL A 40 7.59 -9.17 -1.77
C VAL A 40 6.83 -7.96 -1.21
N THR A 41 5.53 -8.13 -0.95
CA THR A 41 4.70 -7.08 -0.34
C THR A 41 5.20 -6.72 1.06
N LEU A 42 5.54 -7.72 1.87
CA LEU A 42 6.11 -7.52 3.21
C LEU A 42 7.45 -6.76 3.13
N ALA A 43 8.34 -7.14 2.22
CA ALA A 43 9.61 -6.45 2.02
C ALA A 43 9.41 -4.97 1.66
N ASN A 44 8.42 -4.66 0.81
CA ASN A 44 8.08 -3.28 0.47
C ASN A 44 7.57 -2.49 1.69
N LEU A 45 6.68 -3.07 2.49
CA LEU A 45 6.14 -2.41 3.70
C LEU A 45 7.25 -2.17 4.74
N VAL A 46 8.12 -3.16 4.97
CA VAL A 46 9.28 -3.02 5.86
C VAL A 46 10.23 -1.94 5.35
N GLY A 47 10.54 -1.94 4.06
CA GLY A 47 11.39 -0.90 3.47
C GLY A 47 10.81 0.50 3.61
N THR A 48 9.50 0.65 3.42
CA THR A 48 8.82 1.93 3.62
C THR A 48 8.83 2.37 5.08
N ALA A 49 8.58 1.46 6.02
CA ALA A 49 8.65 1.76 7.46
C ALA A 49 10.06 2.20 7.88
N LEU A 50 11.09 1.49 7.41
CA LEU A 50 12.49 1.87 7.64
C LEU A 50 12.81 3.24 7.06
N GLY A 51 12.36 3.54 5.84
CA GLY A 51 12.53 4.84 5.22
C GLY A 51 11.90 5.98 6.03
N MET A 52 10.68 5.76 6.57
CA MET A 52 10.00 6.75 7.41
C MET A 52 10.73 7.06 8.71
N VAL A 53 11.38 6.07 9.33
CA VAL A 53 12.17 6.27 10.56
C VAL A 53 13.54 6.86 10.25
N LEU A 54 14.23 6.33 9.24
CA LEU A 54 15.61 6.70 8.95
C LEU A 54 15.74 8.08 8.30
N THR A 55 14.76 8.49 7.48
CA THR A 55 14.85 9.78 6.76
C THR A 55 14.95 10.98 7.71
N PRO A 56 14.09 11.14 8.73
CA PRO A 56 14.22 12.23 9.69
C PRO A 56 15.54 12.21 10.48
N GLU A 57 16.06 11.02 10.80
CA GLU A 57 17.35 10.89 11.50
C GLU A 57 18.52 11.28 10.59
N LEU A 58 18.53 10.83 9.34
CA LEU A 58 19.57 11.18 8.37
C LEU A 58 19.59 12.69 8.09
N THR A 59 18.44 13.34 7.99
CA THR A 59 18.36 14.78 7.73
C THR A 59 18.76 15.66 8.91
N LYS A 60 18.97 15.11 10.11
CA LYS A 60 19.60 15.83 11.23
C LYS A 60 21.10 16.06 11.02
N SER A 61 21.77 15.14 10.34
CA SER A 61 23.24 15.15 10.14
C SER A 61 23.64 15.44 8.68
N LEU A 62 22.78 15.17 7.73
CA LEU A 62 23.01 15.33 6.30
C LEU A 62 22.04 16.35 5.72
N SER A 63 22.49 17.04 4.65
CA SER A 63 21.59 17.86 3.86
C SER A 63 20.55 17.00 3.11
N ILE A 64 19.44 17.60 2.68
CA ILE A 64 18.43 16.90 1.86
C ILE A 64 19.05 16.29 0.59
N PRO A 65 19.90 17.00 -0.19
CA PRO A 65 20.57 16.41 -1.35
C PRO A 65 21.48 15.22 -0.99
N ASP A 66 22.22 15.29 0.10
CA ASP A 66 23.12 14.20 0.53
C ASP A 66 22.30 12.97 0.96
N THR A 67 21.18 13.17 1.66
CA THR A 67 20.25 12.09 2.01
C THR A 67 19.70 11.42 0.74
N GLN A 68 19.36 12.19 -0.28
CA GLN A 68 18.92 11.64 -1.57
C GLN A 68 20.04 10.85 -2.28
N LEU A 69 21.30 11.30 -2.17
CA LEU A 69 22.44 10.55 -2.72
C LEU A 69 22.65 9.22 -1.99
N VAL A 70 22.46 9.16 -0.69
CA VAL A 70 22.52 7.90 0.08
C VAL A 70 21.46 6.93 -0.42
N TYR A 71 20.20 7.36 -0.55
CA TYR A 71 19.14 6.51 -1.09
C TYR A 71 19.37 6.12 -2.56
N GLY A 72 19.91 7.05 -3.37
CA GLY A 72 20.33 6.76 -4.74
C GLY A 72 21.41 5.68 -4.80
N GLY A 73 22.39 5.71 -3.89
CA GLY A 73 23.43 4.69 -3.75
C GLY A 73 22.86 3.32 -3.39
N VAL A 74 21.94 3.26 -2.41
CA VAL A 74 21.24 2.02 -2.02
C VAL A 74 20.41 1.47 -3.20
N ALA A 75 19.71 2.32 -3.91
CA ALA A 75 18.94 1.93 -5.09
C ALA A 75 19.82 1.40 -6.22
N ALA A 76 20.94 2.08 -6.51
CA ALA A 76 21.90 1.64 -7.52
C ALA A 76 22.54 0.30 -7.15
N PHE A 77 22.95 0.11 -5.89
CA PHE A 77 23.46 -1.16 -5.40
C PHE A 77 22.44 -2.28 -5.55
N SER A 78 21.18 -2.05 -5.15
CA SER A 78 20.10 -3.02 -5.29
C SER A 78 19.83 -3.37 -6.75
N ALA A 79 19.89 -2.37 -7.65
CA ALA A 79 19.70 -2.58 -9.08
C ALA A 79 20.83 -3.43 -9.68
N ILE A 80 22.10 -3.16 -9.32
CA ILE A 80 23.26 -3.95 -9.77
C ILE A 80 23.12 -5.38 -9.25
N LEU A 81 22.80 -5.56 -7.98
CA LEU A 81 22.61 -6.89 -7.38
C LEU A 81 21.50 -7.66 -8.11
N PHE A 82 20.40 -6.99 -8.41
CA PHE A 82 19.29 -7.59 -9.17
C PHE A 82 19.74 -8.02 -10.57
N VAL A 83 20.41 -7.14 -11.32
CA VAL A 83 20.89 -7.46 -12.68
C VAL A 83 21.87 -8.64 -12.68
N VAL A 84 22.78 -8.70 -11.69
CA VAL A 84 23.80 -9.77 -11.61
C VAL A 84 23.19 -11.11 -11.18
N LEU A 85 22.23 -11.11 -10.25
CA LEU A 85 21.66 -12.32 -9.66
C LEU A 85 20.39 -12.80 -10.34
N SER A 86 19.64 -11.94 -11.05
CA SER A 86 18.35 -12.31 -11.63
C SER A 86 18.53 -13.15 -12.91
N ARG A 87 17.62 -14.12 -13.08
CA ARG A 87 17.46 -14.90 -14.30
C ARG A 87 16.00 -14.80 -14.75
N GLU A 88 15.76 -14.80 -16.05
CA GLU A 88 14.40 -14.69 -16.60
C GLU A 88 13.51 -15.90 -16.28
N THR A 89 14.10 -17.09 -16.27
CA THR A 89 13.39 -18.35 -16.08
C THR A 89 14.15 -19.26 -15.11
N PRO A 90 13.42 -20.01 -14.27
CA PRO A 90 14.05 -21.02 -13.43
C PRO A 90 14.65 -22.15 -14.28
N PRO A 91 15.73 -22.81 -13.81
CA PRO A 91 16.36 -23.95 -14.50
C PRO A 91 15.38 -25.12 -14.72
N THR A 92 14.45 -25.31 -13.80
CA THR A 92 13.38 -26.31 -13.86
C THR A 92 12.02 -25.61 -13.82
N PRO A 93 11.13 -25.84 -14.82
CA PRO A 93 9.79 -25.24 -14.81
C PRO A 93 9.01 -25.66 -13.54
N PRO A 94 8.41 -24.72 -12.80
CA PRO A 94 7.68 -25.05 -11.55
C PRO A 94 6.33 -25.73 -11.82
N CYS A 95 5.82 -25.71 -13.05
CA CYS A 95 4.57 -26.33 -13.47
C CYS A 95 4.70 -26.93 -14.88
N PRO A 96 3.97 -28.03 -15.22
CA PRO A 96 3.90 -28.56 -16.58
C PRO A 96 3.42 -27.50 -17.57
N SER A 97 4.02 -27.47 -18.74
CA SER A 97 3.61 -26.63 -19.87
C SER A 97 2.15 -26.94 -20.27
N GLY A 98 1.27 -25.95 -20.20
CA GLY A 98 -0.15 -26.08 -20.58
C GLY A 98 -1.16 -25.75 -19.45
N MET A 99 -0.75 -25.59 -18.21
CA MET A 99 -1.63 -25.18 -17.12
C MET A 99 -1.89 -23.65 -17.03
N GLU A 100 -1.23 -22.85 -17.86
CA GLU A 100 -1.55 -21.43 -17.96
C GLU A 100 -2.75 -21.27 -18.89
N VAL A 101 -3.95 -21.22 -18.32
CA VAL A 101 -5.12 -20.70 -19.04
C VAL A 101 -4.88 -19.21 -19.24
N ARG A 102 -4.32 -18.84 -20.38
CA ARG A 102 -4.33 -17.46 -20.87
C ARG A 102 -5.76 -17.13 -21.29
N ALA A 103 -6.62 -16.83 -20.33
CA ALA A 103 -7.82 -16.09 -20.68
C ALA A 103 -7.37 -14.77 -21.29
N LEU A 104 -7.95 -14.39 -22.43
CA LEU A 104 -7.65 -13.12 -23.10
C LEU A 104 -7.85 -11.99 -22.09
N MET A 105 -6.77 -11.28 -21.75
CA MET A 105 -6.78 -10.22 -20.71
C MET A 105 -7.91 -9.19 -20.92
N LEU A 106 -8.25 -8.90 -22.18
CA LEU A 106 -9.29 -7.94 -22.56
C LEU A 106 -10.70 -8.41 -22.22
N ASP A 107 -11.01 -9.68 -22.38
CA ASP A 107 -12.33 -10.23 -22.05
C ASP A 107 -12.53 -10.33 -20.54
N GLY A 108 -11.48 -10.72 -19.80
CA GLY A 108 -11.48 -10.68 -18.35
C GLY A 108 -11.64 -9.26 -17.79
N PHE A 109 -10.94 -8.29 -18.38
CA PHE A 109 -11.11 -6.87 -18.00
C PHE A 109 -12.54 -6.38 -18.21
N LYS A 110 -13.12 -6.62 -19.38
CA LYS A 110 -14.51 -6.26 -19.67
C LYS A 110 -15.47 -6.94 -18.70
N HIS A 111 -15.29 -8.25 -18.45
CA HIS A 111 -16.13 -8.99 -17.53
C HIS A 111 -16.07 -8.43 -16.11
N ALA A 112 -14.89 -8.17 -15.56
CA ALA A 112 -14.75 -7.58 -14.22
C ALA A 112 -15.53 -6.26 -14.08
N LEU A 113 -15.51 -5.42 -15.11
CA LEU A 113 -16.23 -4.15 -15.11
C LEU A 113 -17.75 -4.29 -15.24
N THR A 114 -18.29 -5.45 -15.61
CA THR A 114 -19.76 -5.71 -15.59
C THR A 114 -20.28 -6.08 -14.21
N VAL A 115 -19.38 -6.49 -13.28
CA VAL A 115 -19.76 -6.95 -11.94
C VAL A 115 -20.02 -5.75 -11.02
N ARG A 116 -21.29 -5.51 -10.65
CA ARG A 116 -21.68 -4.38 -9.79
C ARG A 116 -20.98 -4.37 -8.44
N SER A 117 -20.81 -5.52 -7.81
CA SER A 117 -20.12 -5.64 -6.52
C SER A 117 -18.64 -5.27 -6.63
N PHE A 118 -18.03 -5.44 -7.80
CA PHE A 118 -16.65 -5.07 -8.04
C PHE A 118 -16.48 -3.53 -8.06
N TRP A 119 -17.43 -2.79 -8.62
CA TRP A 119 -17.43 -1.33 -8.57
C TRP A 119 -17.54 -0.77 -7.15
N LEU A 120 -18.37 -1.39 -6.30
CA LEU A 120 -18.43 -1.02 -4.88
C LEU A 120 -17.10 -1.29 -4.18
N LEU A 121 -16.46 -2.42 -4.50
CA LEU A 121 -15.16 -2.77 -3.95
C LEU A 121 -14.08 -1.78 -4.39
N LEU A 122 -14.07 -1.39 -5.68
CA LEU A 122 -13.15 -0.37 -6.20
C LEU A 122 -13.36 0.98 -5.50
N LEU A 123 -14.61 1.39 -5.29
CA LEU A 123 -14.93 2.64 -4.58
C LEU A 123 -14.40 2.62 -3.15
N VAL A 124 -14.64 1.54 -2.41
CA VAL A 124 -14.18 1.38 -1.03
C VAL A 124 -12.65 1.40 -0.97
N MET A 125 -11.98 0.71 -1.90
CA MET A 125 -10.52 0.72 -2.00
C MET A 125 -9.97 2.11 -2.40
N PHE A 126 -10.62 2.78 -3.33
CA PHE A 126 -10.24 4.13 -3.74
C PHE A 126 -10.27 5.10 -2.56
N ILE A 127 -11.34 5.07 -1.77
CA ILE A 127 -11.46 5.91 -0.57
C ILE A 127 -10.44 5.49 0.48
N GLY A 128 -10.39 4.20 0.86
CA GLY A 128 -9.50 3.70 1.92
C GLY A 128 -8.02 3.95 1.62
N MET A 129 -7.57 3.67 0.39
CA MET A 129 -6.19 3.94 -0.04
C MET A 129 -5.93 5.45 -0.15
N GLY A 130 -6.93 6.22 -0.58
CA GLY A 130 -6.84 7.68 -0.65
C GLY A 130 -6.63 8.33 0.71
N ILE A 131 -7.40 7.91 1.71
CA ILE A 131 -7.25 8.37 3.10
C ILE A 131 -5.87 7.98 3.64
N PHE A 132 -5.46 6.72 3.46
CA PHE A 132 -4.17 6.25 3.92
C PHE A 132 -3.02 7.02 3.28
N ASN A 133 -3.01 7.16 1.96
CA ASN A 133 -1.99 7.90 1.21
C ASN A 133 -1.98 9.39 1.60
N GLY A 134 -3.15 10.00 1.76
CA GLY A 134 -3.27 11.38 2.18
C GLY A 134 -2.67 11.61 3.57
N ILE A 135 -3.03 10.78 4.54
CA ILE A 135 -2.52 10.89 5.91
C ILE A 135 -1.01 10.64 5.97
N THR A 136 -0.52 9.59 5.33
CA THR A 136 0.93 9.28 5.33
C THR A 136 1.75 10.35 4.62
N THR A 137 1.23 10.97 3.58
CA THR A 137 1.89 12.07 2.88
C THR A 137 1.95 13.35 3.71
N TRP A 138 0.85 13.70 4.37
CA TRP A 138 0.72 14.94 5.13
C TRP A 138 0.95 14.76 6.64
N VAL A 139 1.44 13.61 7.08
CA VAL A 139 1.55 13.23 8.49
C VAL A 139 2.23 14.30 9.33
N GLU A 140 3.37 14.83 8.89
CA GLU A 140 4.10 15.89 9.59
C GLU A 140 3.25 17.16 9.69
N ASN A 141 2.67 17.60 8.57
CA ASN A 141 1.84 18.81 8.52
C ASN A 141 0.55 18.69 9.37
N ILE A 142 0.02 17.46 9.51
CA ILE A 142 -1.14 17.18 10.34
C ILE A 142 -0.81 17.32 11.83
N ILE A 143 0.34 16.83 12.29
CA ILE A 143 0.68 16.78 13.71
C ILE A 143 1.49 17.99 14.18
N ARG A 144 2.22 18.66 13.30
CA ARG A 144 3.07 19.80 13.61
C ARG A 144 2.37 20.95 14.34
N PRO A 145 1.11 21.37 13.99
CA PRO A 145 0.41 22.43 14.73
C PRO A 145 0.12 22.10 16.20
N ARG A 146 0.21 20.81 16.58
CA ARG A 146 0.00 20.32 17.96
C ARG A 146 1.31 20.17 18.74
N GLY A 147 2.44 20.64 18.19
CA GLY A 147 3.75 20.65 18.85
C GLY A 147 4.58 19.38 18.67
N PHE A 148 4.16 18.47 17.80
CA PHE A 148 4.92 17.26 17.49
C PHE A 148 6.08 17.55 16.51
N THR A 149 7.14 16.78 16.62
CA THR A 149 8.35 16.91 15.81
C THR A 149 8.29 16.10 14.51
N PRO A 150 9.15 16.38 13.52
CA PRO A 150 9.31 15.52 12.33
C PRO A 150 9.68 14.05 12.68
N ALA A 151 10.42 13.84 13.76
CA ALA A 151 10.75 12.50 14.26
C ALA A 151 9.49 11.75 14.74
N ASP A 152 8.56 12.47 15.41
CA ASP A 152 7.27 11.89 15.81
C ASP A 152 6.44 11.52 14.57
N ALA A 153 6.49 12.31 13.51
CA ALA A 153 5.83 12.00 12.25
C ALA A 153 6.38 10.74 11.60
N GLY A 154 7.70 10.58 11.57
CA GLY A 154 8.35 9.37 11.08
C GLY A 154 7.98 8.14 11.90
N THR A 155 7.99 8.27 13.22
CA THR A 155 7.60 7.19 14.15
C THR A 155 6.13 6.81 13.98
N LEU A 156 5.25 7.79 13.85
CA LEU A 156 3.82 7.57 13.61
C LEU A 156 3.59 6.82 12.30
N GLY A 157 4.22 7.25 11.19
CA GLY A 157 4.12 6.59 9.90
C GLY A 157 4.64 5.15 9.94
N ALA A 158 5.77 4.92 10.62
CA ALA A 158 6.32 3.58 10.82
C ALA A 158 5.37 2.70 11.65
N LEU A 159 4.78 3.22 12.72
CA LEU A 159 3.80 2.49 13.53
C LEU A 159 2.52 2.16 12.76
N MET A 160 2.05 3.05 11.89
CA MET A 160 0.93 2.76 10.98
C MET A 160 1.27 1.58 10.06
N LEU A 161 2.48 1.53 9.50
CA LEU A 161 2.90 0.43 8.63
C LEU A 161 3.11 -0.87 9.40
N VAL A 162 3.74 -0.83 10.57
CA VAL A 162 3.93 -2.01 11.44
C VAL A 162 2.56 -2.56 11.86
N GLY A 163 1.65 -1.69 12.28
CA GLY A 163 0.27 -2.08 12.57
C GLY A 163 -0.38 -2.75 11.37
N GLY A 164 -0.22 -2.17 10.19
CA GLY A 164 -0.74 -2.71 8.93
C GLY A 164 -0.19 -4.08 8.57
N ILE A 165 1.11 -4.30 8.73
CA ILE A 165 1.75 -5.60 8.53
C ILE A 165 1.15 -6.64 9.47
N LEU A 166 1.06 -6.32 10.77
CA LEU A 166 0.47 -7.22 11.76
C LEU A 166 -1.00 -7.49 11.46
N GLY A 167 -1.77 -6.47 11.10
CA GLY A 167 -3.16 -6.59 10.70
C GLY A 167 -3.35 -7.49 9.48
N ALA A 168 -2.50 -7.33 8.46
CA ALA A 168 -2.52 -8.14 7.24
C ALA A 168 -2.15 -9.61 7.47
N VAL A 169 -1.42 -9.91 8.54
CA VAL A 169 -1.10 -11.29 8.94
C VAL A 169 -2.19 -11.89 9.81
N VAL A 170 -2.81 -11.09 10.70
CA VAL A 170 -3.75 -11.58 11.73
C VAL A 170 -5.17 -11.72 11.19
N ILE A 171 -5.72 -10.70 10.52
CA ILE A 171 -7.16 -10.66 10.18
C ILE A 171 -7.53 -11.56 8.99
N PRO A 172 -6.78 -11.63 7.87
CA PRO A 172 -7.19 -12.44 6.71
C PRO A 172 -7.40 -13.93 7.00
N PRO A 173 -6.56 -14.62 7.82
CA PRO A 173 -6.78 -16.02 8.14
C PRO A 173 -8.15 -16.32 8.79
N PHE A 174 -8.69 -15.38 9.58
CA PHE A 174 -10.03 -15.53 10.15
C PHE A 174 -11.11 -15.40 9.08
N SER A 175 -10.94 -14.45 8.15
CA SER A 175 -11.81 -14.30 6.98
C SER A 175 -11.80 -15.57 6.11
N ASP A 176 -10.62 -16.17 5.90
CA ASP A 176 -10.46 -17.39 5.12
C ASP A 176 -11.12 -18.60 5.79
N ARG A 177 -10.90 -18.79 7.11
CA ARG A 177 -11.52 -19.89 7.88
C ARG A 177 -13.03 -19.83 7.86
N GLN A 178 -13.60 -18.63 7.97
CA GLN A 178 -15.06 -18.45 8.01
C GLN A 178 -15.66 -18.31 6.61
N ARG A 179 -14.85 -18.18 5.57
CA ARG A 179 -15.28 -17.90 4.18
C ARG A 179 -16.21 -16.68 4.07
N LYS A 180 -15.99 -15.67 4.93
CA LYS A 180 -16.77 -14.44 4.98
C LYS A 180 -15.87 -13.26 4.72
N ARG A 181 -16.01 -12.60 3.57
CA ARG A 181 -15.16 -11.45 3.18
C ARG A 181 -15.72 -10.14 3.69
N VAL A 182 -16.99 -9.87 3.36
CA VAL A 182 -17.65 -8.58 3.64
C VAL A 182 -17.65 -8.21 5.13
N PRO A 183 -17.99 -9.09 6.10
CA PRO A 183 -17.95 -8.73 7.51
C PRO A 183 -16.56 -8.30 8.00
N TYR A 184 -15.49 -8.95 7.51
CA TYR A 184 -14.12 -8.59 7.87
C TYR A 184 -13.65 -7.28 7.22
N LEU A 185 -14.11 -6.97 6.00
CA LEU A 185 -13.90 -5.67 5.38
C LEU A 185 -14.59 -4.55 6.16
N LEU A 186 -15.87 -4.76 6.52
CA LEU A 186 -16.61 -3.81 7.37
C LEU A 186 -15.95 -3.62 8.72
N LEU A 187 -15.47 -4.69 9.37
CA LEU A 187 -14.74 -4.62 10.62
C LEU A 187 -13.46 -3.79 10.46
N GLY A 188 -12.65 -4.05 9.43
CA GLY A 188 -11.42 -3.30 9.16
C GLY A 188 -11.68 -1.80 8.98
N PHE A 189 -12.60 -1.44 8.09
CA PHE A 189 -12.92 -0.03 7.84
C PHE A 189 -13.58 0.64 9.06
N SER A 190 -14.53 -0.01 9.73
CA SER A 190 -15.21 0.57 10.91
C SER A 190 -14.26 0.79 12.08
N LEU A 191 -13.33 -0.13 12.34
CA LEU A 191 -12.36 -0.01 13.41
C LEU A 191 -11.17 0.91 13.08
N ALA A 192 -10.98 1.24 11.80
CA ALA A 192 -10.04 2.28 11.40
C ALA A 192 -10.53 3.70 11.78
N ILE A 193 -11.86 3.92 11.83
CA ILE A 193 -12.46 5.23 12.16
C ILE A 193 -12.03 5.74 13.53
N PRO A 194 -12.13 5.00 14.64
CA PRO A 194 -11.61 5.43 15.93
C PRO A 194 -10.13 5.81 15.90
N GLY A 195 -9.32 5.07 15.14
CA GLY A 195 -7.91 5.41 14.90
C GLY A 195 -7.75 6.75 14.19
N LEU A 196 -8.54 7.02 13.16
CA LEU A 196 -8.56 8.29 12.44
C LEU A 196 -8.98 9.46 13.35
N ILE A 197 -10.03 9.27 14.15
CA ILE A 197 -10.51 10.28 15.12
C ILE A 197 -9.41 10.57 16.15
N GLY A 198 -8.82 9.52 16.74
CA GLY A 198 -7.72 9.67 17.69
C GLY A 198 -6.53 10.40 17.08
N LEU A 199 -6.12 10.04 15.85
CA LEU A 199 -5.06 10.73 15.12
C LEU A 199 -5.39 12.21 14.88
N THR A 200 -6.66 12.55 14.62
CA THR A 200 -7.10 13.92 14.35
C THR A 200 -7.04 14.80 15.60
N TYR A 201 -7.41 14.27 16.77
CA TYR A 201 -7.57 15.04 18.00
C TYR A 201 -6.50 14.74 19.07
N ALA A 202 -5.56 13.83 18.84
CA ALA A 202 -4.54 13.50 19.82
C ALA A 202 -3.70 14.72 20.21
N THR A 203 -3.64 14.99 21.51
CA THR A 203 -2.77 16.00 22.14
C THR A 203 -1.59 15.38 22.87
N SER A 204 -1.65 14.09 23.18
CA SER A 204 -0.56 13.32 23.79
C SER A 204 0.08 12.36 22.79
N GLY A 205 1.40 12.18 22.87
CA GLY A 205 2.13 11.26 21.98
C GLY A 205 1.62 9.84 22.07
N TRP A 206 1.29 9.36 23.26
CA TRP A 206 0.71 8.04 23.46
C TRP A 206 -0.56 7.82 22.63
N LEU A 207 -1.52 8.73 22.76
CA LEU A 207 -2.79 8.62 22.02
C LEU A 207 -2.54 8.70 20.49
N LEU A 208 -1.63 9.58 20.06
CA LEU A 208 -1.26 9.72 18.66
C LEU A 208 -0.73 8.39 18.09
N PHE A 209 0.25 7.79 18.78
CA PHE A 209 0.92 6.57 18.30
C PHE A 209 -0.01 5.36 18.33
N VAL A 210 -0.81 5.19 19.38
CA VAL A 210 -1.80 4.10 19.46
C VAL A 210 -2.86 4.25 18.37
N SER A 211 -3.34 5.47 18.13
CA SER A 211 -4.34 5.74 17.08
C SER A 211 -3.78 5.48 15.69
N GLY A 212 -2.53 5.88 15.40
CA GLY A 212 -1.88 5.58 14.14
C GLY A 212 -1.66 4.08 13.94
N PHE A 213 -1.17 3.38 14.96
CA PHE A 213 -1.02 1.92 14.91
C PHE A 213 -2.36 1.23 14.64
N ALA A 214 -3.43 1.57 15.37
CA ALA A 214 -4.75 1.00 15.20
C ALA A 214 -5.32 1.28 13.81
N MET A 215 -5.19 2.52 13.32
CA MET A 215 -5.62 2.88 11.97
C MET A 215 -4.88 2.04 10.92
N GLY A 216 -3.56 1.93 11.01
CA GLY A 216 -2.76 1.11 10.10
C GLY A 216 -3.15 -0.36 10.17
N PHE A 217 -3.28 -0.92 11.39
CA PHE A 217 -3.65 -2.31 11.62
C PHE A 217 -4.96 -2.68 10.94
N PHE A 218 -6.00 -1.91 11.13
CA PHE A 218 -7.31 -2.21 10.59
C PHE A 218 -7.44 -1.89 9.10
N LEU A 219 -6.92 -0.75 8.65
CA LEU A 219 -7.08 -0.30 7.26
C LEU A 219 -6.27 -1.17 6.28
N ILE A 220 -4.99 -1.44 6.59
CA ILE A 220 -4.13 -2.23 5.70
C ILE A 220 -4.52 -3.71 5.71
N SER A 221 -5.04 -4.23 6.84
CA SER A 221 -5.51 -5.61 6.92
C SER A 221 -6.64 -5.94 5.94
N ALA A 222 -7.41 -4.94 5.51
CA ALA A 222 -8.46 -5.10 4.52
C ALA A 222 -7.89 -5.43 3.13
N SER A 223 -6.68 -4.99 2.78
CA SER A 223 -6.10 -5.12 1.44
C SER A 223 -6.01 -6.56 0.93
N PRO A 224 -5.45 -7.55 1.67
CA PRO A 224 -5.43 -8.94 1.22
C PRO A 224 -6.84 -9.52 1.04
N ILE A 225 -7.78 -9.14 1.93
CA ILE A 225 -9.17 -9.62 1.88
C ILE A 225 -9.87 -9.06 0.63
N VAL A 226 -9.63 -7.78 0.30
CA VAL A 226 -10.15 -7.14 -0.92
C VAL A 226 -9.64 -7.85 -2.17
N MET A 227 -8.34 -8.13 -2.25
CA MET A 227 -7.74 -8.81 -3.40
C MET A 227 -8.33 -10.20 -3.61
N GLN A 228 -8.50 -10.96 -2.53
CA GLN A 228 -9.13 -12.28 -2.58
C GLN A 228 -10.62 -12.18 -2.94
N TYR A 229 -11.35 -11.26 -2.32
CA TYR A 229 -12.78 -11.06 -2.63
C TYR A 229 -12.99 -10.61 -4.08
N ALA A 230 -12.14 -9.75 -4.59
CA ALA A 230 -12.17 -9.34 -5.98
C ALA A 230 -12.03 -10.53 -6.93
N ALA A 231 -11.06 -11.41 -6.69
CA ALA A 231 -10.87 -12.62 -7.49
C ALA A 231 -12.11 -13.54 -7.44
N GLU A 232 -12.72 -13.68 -6.26
CA GLU A 232 -13.93 -14.49 -6.06
C GLU A 232 -15.15 -13.95 -6.82
N ILE A 233 -15.42 -12.63 -6.75
CA ILE A 233 -16.62 -12.03 -7.36
C ILE A 233 -16.49 -11.78 -8.86
N THR A 234 -15.27 -11.69 -9.37
CA THR A 234 -15.03 -11.47 -10.81
C THR A 234 -14.76 -12.77 -11.57
N TYR A 235 -14.86 -13.94 -10.94
CA TYR A 235 -14.69 -15.20 -11.64
C TYR A 235 -15.62 -15.26 -12.89
N PRO A 236 -15.15 -15.69 -14.09
CA PRO A 236 -13.88 -16.34 -14.42
C PRO A 236 -12.72 -15.39 -14.86
N THR A 237 -12.77 -14.11 -14.51
CA THR A 237 -11.67 -13.18 -14.79
C THR A 237 -10.38 -13.66 -14.10
N PRO A 238 -9.21 -13.62 -14.78
CA PRO A 238 -7.94 -13.92 -14.15
C PRO A 238 -7.68 -13.01 -12.93
N GLU A 239 -7.22 -13.61 -11.81
CA GLU A 239 -6.94 -12.87 -10.57
C GLU A 239 -5.99 -11.68 -10.79
N GLY A 240 -4.98 -11.83 -11.65
CA GLY A 240 -4.05 -10.75 -12.00
C GLY A 240 -4.73 -9.57 -12.67
N THR A 241 -5.82 -9.80 -13.41
CA THR A 241 -6.58 -8.72 -14.07
C THR A 241 -7.42 -7.96 -13.05
N SER A 242 -8.20 -8.64 -12.22
CA SER A 242 -9.02 -8.00 -11.18
C SER A 242 -8.17 -7.25 -10.14
N ASN A 243 -7.10 -7.88 -9.67
CA ASN A 243 -6.15 -7.25 -8.73
C ASN A 243 -5.38 -6.09 -9.38
N GLY A 244 -5.04 -6.19 -10.67
CA GLY A 244 -4.46 -5.08 -11.43
C GLY A 244 -5.35 -3.85 -11.51
N ILE A 245 -6.67 -4.04 -11.70
CA ILE A 245 -7.65 -2.95 -11.70
C ILE A 245 -7.73 -2.30 -10.31
N ILE A 246 -7.73 -3.10 -9.22
CA ILE A 246 -7.72 -2.58 -7.85
C ILE A 246 -6.46 -1.75 -7.58
N GLN A 247 -5.30 -2.24 -7.99
CA GLN A 247 -4.04 -1.52 -7.83
C GLN A 247 -4.03 -0.21 -8.62
N LEU A 248 -4.54 -0.22 -9.84
CA LEU A 248 -4.68 1.01 -10.65
C LEU A 248 -5.60 2.02 -9.94
N CYS A 249 -6.74 1.56 -9.42
CA CYS A 249 -7.68 2.37 -8.66
C CYS A 249 -7.00 2.97 -7.41
N GLY A 250 -6.19 2.17 -6.69
CA GLY A 250 -5.37 2.62 -5.57
C GLY A 250 -4.36 3.71 -5.96
N GLN A 251 -3.73 3.63 -7.13
CA GLN A 251 -2.81 4.67 -7.62
C GLN A 251 -3.55 5.98 -7.96
N VAL A 252 -4.73 5.88 -8.59
CA VAL A 252 -5.55 7.06 -8.88
C VAL A 252 -6.01 7.76 -7.60
N SER A 253 -6.08 7.05 -6.48
CA SER A 253 -6.46 7.62 -5.18
C SER A 253 -5.52 8.72 -4.66
N VAL A 254 -4.36 8.93 -5.30
CA VAL A 254 -3.46 10.06 -5.04
C VAL A 254 -4.17 11.41 -5.10
N VAL A 255 -5.29 11.49 -5.82
CA VAL A 255 -6.15 12.69 -5.85
C VAL A 255 -6.57 13.15 -4.45
N PHE A 256 -6.70 12.24 -3.48
CA PHE A 256 -7.00 12.58 -2.09
C PHE A 256 -5.87 13.40 -1.43
N VAL A 257 -4.62 13.19 -1.80
CA VAL A 257 -3.48 13.99 -1.30
C VAL A 257 -3.67 15.46 -1.68
N TYR A 258 -4.05 15.73 -2.92
CA TYR A 258 -4.34 17.10 -3.40
C TYR A 258 -5.65 17.66 -2.82
N LEU A 259 -6.67 16.80 -2.67
CA LEU A 259 -7.93 17.21 -2.06
C LEU A 259 -7.74 17.61 -0.60
N MET A 260 -6.96 16.85 0.16
CA MET A 260 -6.63 17.20 1.54
C MET A 260 -5.88 18.53 1.63
N GLU A 261 -4.98 18.81 0.69
CA GLU A 261 -4.31 20.12 0.61
C GLU A 261 -5.29 21.26 0.33
N ALA A 262 -6.24 21.05 -0.60
CA ALA A 262 -7.24 22.05 -0.96
C ALA A 262 -8.27 22.30 0.18
N LEU A 263 -8.49 21.32 1.04
CA LEU A 263 -9.42 21.38 2.17
C LEU A 263 -8.79 21.93 3.47
N LYS A 264 -7.53 22.37 3.44
CA LYS A 264 -6.92 23.07 4.57
C LYS A 264 -7.78 24.27 4.99
N ASN A 265 -7.90 24.47 6.29
CA ASN A 265 -8.50 25.69 6.80
C ASN A 265 -7.57 26.90 6.60
N ARG A 266 -8.08 28.12 6.88
CA ARG A 266 -7.30 29.36 6.75
C ARG A 266 -6.08 29.40 7.69
N ALA A 267 -6.05 28.62 8.74
CA ALA A 267 -4.92 28.45 9.65
C ALA A 267 -3.93 27.35 9.21
N GLY A 268 -4.15 26.71 8.06
CA GLY A 268 -3.30 25.65 7.53
C GLY A 268 -3.49 24.27 8.17
N ALA A 269 -4.55 24.08 8.99
CA ALA A 269 -4.82 22.79 9.64
C ALA A 269 -5.63 21.85 8.73
N PHE A 270 -5.31 20.56 8.78
CA PHE A 270 -5.95 19.49 8.02
C PHE A 270 -7.21 18.93 8.67
N THR A 271 -7.63 19.45 9.83
CA THR A 271 -8.80 18.95 10.56
C THR A 271 -10.05 18.81 9.69
N PRO A 272 -10.43 19.80 8.82
CA PRO A 272 -11.59 19.62 7.95
C PRO A 272 -11.44 18.45 6.97
N ALA A 273 -10.24 18.27 6.41
CA ALA A 273 -9.96 17.16 5.48
C ALA A 273 -10.06 15.81 6.18
N LEU A 274 -9.57 15.70 7.43
CA LEU A 274 -9.62 14.46 8.23
C LEU A 274 -11.04 14.11 8.70
N LEU A 275 -11.90 15.10 8.91
CA LEU A 275 -13.30 14.88 9.30
C LEU A 275 -14.19 14.47 8.11
N LEU A 276 -13.76 14.77 6.88
CA LEU A 276 -14.43 14.35 5.66
C LEU A 276 -13.96 12.98 5.16
N ALA A 277 -12.83 12.49 5.67
CA ALA A 277 -12.27 11.18 5.34
C ALA A 277 -12.92 10.05 6.14
#